data_22a48ac2287323f3f4b1c1c8e26e7429
#
_entry.id   22a48ac2287323f3f4b1c1c8e26e7429
#
_cell.length_a   1.000
_cell.length_b   1.000
_cell.length_c   1.000
_cell.angle_alpha   90.00
_cell.angle_beta   90.00
_cell.angle_gamma   90.00
#
_symmetry.space_group_name_H-M   'P 1'
#
loop_
_entity.id
_entity.type
_entity.pdbx_description
1 polymer ?
#
loop_
_entity_poly.entity_id
_entity_poly.type
_entity_poly.pdbx_seq_one_letter_code
_entity_poly.pdbx_strand_id
1 'polypeptide(L)'
;MGILQTMFIGFDYGTANCSVAVMRENTPQLLTLENGSALLPSMLCAPTREAVSEWLYRHHDVPTHSDENQALLRRAIAANRDEDIEVLRNSVQFGLASLQQYVEDPEEVYFVKSPKSFLGASGLKPQQVALFEDLVCAMMLHIKLQAESQLPEQIDQAVIGRPINFQGLGGDEANAQAQGILERAAHRAGFRDVVFQFEPVAAGLDFEATLSEEKRVLVVDIGGGTTDCSLLLMGPQWRKRADRQQSLLGHSGCRIGGNDLDIALAFKCLMPLLGMGGETEKGTALPILPWWNAVAINDVPAQSDFYKIGRASCRERV
;
A
#
# COMPACT_ATOMS: atom_id res chain seq x y z
N MET A 1 2.99 34.71 -21.21
CA MET A 1 3.58 33.52 -20.61
C MET A 1 2.88 33.38 -19.26
N GLY A 2 1.80 32.58 -19.18
CA GLY A 2 1.14 32.30 -17.91
C GLY A 2 2.10 31.49 -17.04
N ILE A 3 2.29 31.91 -15.80
CA ILE A 3 2.96 31.09 -14.78
C ILE A 3 2.10 29.82 -14.67
N LEU A 4 2.63 28.67 -15.12
CA LEU A 4 2.03 27.37 -14.84
C LEU A 4 1.96 27.28 -13.32
N GLN A 5 0.75 27.36 -12.77
CA GLN A 5 0.52 27.25 -11.36
C GLN A 5 0.68 25.77 -11.05
N THR A 6 1.83 25.39 -10.49
CA THR A 6 2.11 24.01 -10.09
C THR A 6 1.15 23.62 -8.96
N MET A 7 0.44 22.52 -9.17
CA MET A 7 -0.55 22.04 -8.22
C MET A 7 0.06 21.00 -7.28
N PHE A 8 -0.01 21.26 -5.98
CA PHE A 8 0.30 20.29 -4.94
C PHE A 8 -0.92 19.44 -4.64
N ILE A 9 -0.71 18.15 -4.48
CA ILE A 9 -1.70 17.25 -3.88
C ILE A 9 -1.27 16.78 -2.51
N GLY A 10 -2.25 16.56 -1.62
CA GLY A 10 -2.08 15.72 -0.45
C GLY A 10 -2.35 14.28 -0.87
N PHE A 11 -1.42 13.36 -0.60
CA PHE A 11 -1.51 11.97 -0.99
C PHE A 11 -1.36 11.05 0.23
N ASP A 12 -2.46 10.50 0.69
CA ASP A 12 -2.45 9.41 1.66
C ASP A 12 -2.26 8.08 0.92
N TYR A 13 -1.03 7.57 0.96
CA TYR A 13 -0.71 6.23 0.47
C TYR A 13 -0.81 5.24 1.63
N GLY A 14 -2.03 4.84 1.96
CA GLY A 14 -2.34 4.04 3.14
C GLY A 14 -2.14 2.52 2.93
N THR A 15 -2.10 1.78 4.03
CA THR A 15 -2.00 0.31 4.03
C THR A 15 -3.30 -0.36 3.55
N ALA A 16 -4.46 0.16 3.96
CA ALA A 16 -5.76 -0.38 3.56
C ALA A 16 -6.34 0.32 2.35
N ASN A 17 -6.29 1.65 2.32
CA ASN A 17 -6.82 2.49 1.26
C ASN A 17 -5.86 3.63 0.96
N CYS A 18 -5.92 4.13 -0.27
CA CYS A 18 -5.25 5.35 -0.70
C CYS A 18 -6.30 6.44 -0.97
N SER A 19 -5.91 7.70 -0.75
CA SER A 19 -6.72 8.86 -1.10
C SER A 19 -5.86 10.03 -1.54
N VAL A 20 -6.47 10.92 -2.33
CA VAL A 20 -5.82 12.15 -2.82
C VAL A 20 -6.73 13.33 -2.60
N ALA A 21 -6.16 14.43 -2.14
CA ALA A 21 -6.85 15.71 -1.98
C ALA A 21 -6.10 16.85 -2.65
N VAL A 22 -6.85 17.84 -3.14
CA VAL A 22 -6.34 19.13 -3.61
C VAL A 22 -6.90 20.25 -2.74
N MET A 23 -6.15 21.33 -2.62
CA MET A 23 -6.66 22.54 -1.95
C MET A 23 -7.44 23.39 -2.95
N ARG A 24 -8.73 23.62 -2.68
CA ARG A 24 -9.57 24.58 -3.41
C ARG A 24 -10.13 25.60 -2.44
N GLU A 25 -9.89 26.86 -2.69
CA GLU A 25 -10.36 27.97 -1.85
C GLU A 25 -10.05 27.76 -0.34
N ASN A 26 -8.83 27.32 -0.03
CA ASN A 26 -8.37 26.97 1.32
C ASN A 26 -9.10 25.80 2.00
N THR A 27 -9.85 25.00 1.26
CA THR A 27 -10.53 23.80 1.76
C THR A 27 -9.98 22.55 1.05
N PRO A 28 -9.61 21.49 1.76
CA PRO A 28 -9.20 20.24 1.13
C PRO A 28 -10.41 19.57 0.47
N GLN A 29 -10.25 19.19 -0.79
CA GLN A 29 -11.23 18.45 -1.55
C GLN A 29 -10.66 17.11 -2.00
N LEU A 30 -11.27 16.02 -1.55
CA LEU A 30 -10.92 14.67 -2.01
C LEU A 30 -11.29 14.50 -3.48
N LEU A 31 -10.40 13.84 -4.21
CA LEU A 31 -10.63 13.43 -5.60
C LEU A 31 -11.20 12.00 -5.65
N THR A 32 -12.02 11.73 -6.64
CA THR A 32 -12.58 10.41 -6.87
C THR A 32 -11.52 9.50 -7.48
N LEU A 33 -11.27 8.34 -6.90
CA LEU A 33 -10.25 7.40 -7.38
C LEU A 33 -10.83 6.15 -8.02
N GLU A 34 -11.97 5.65 -7.52
CA GLU A 34 -12.59 4.43 -8.06
C GLU A 34 -14.12 4.46 -7.89
N ASN A 35 -14.87 4.22 -8.97
CA ASN A 35 -16.34 4.01 -8.95
C ASN A 35 -17.13 5.06 -8.14
N GLY A 36 -16.71 6.32 -8.18
CA GLY A 36 -17.33 7.40 -7.41
C GLY A 36 -16.83 7.51 -5.96
N SER A 37 -15.96 6.63 -5.51
CA SER A 37 -15.30 6.68 -4.20
C SER A 37 -14.03 7.51 -4.24
N ALA A 38 -13.79 8.29 -3.19
CA ALA A 38 -12.50 8.96 -2.97
C ALA A 38 -11.43 8.01 -2.39
N LEU A 39 -11.82 6.80 -1.98
CA LEU A 39 -10.92 5.78 -1.46
C LEU A 39 -10.67 4.72 -2.54
N LEU A 40 -9.40 4.39 -2.78
CA LEU A 40 -8.96 3.26 -3.58
C LEU A 40 -8.34 2.23 -2.63
N PRO A 41 -8.86 1.00 -2.56
CA PRO A 41 -8.23 -0.07 -1.80
C PRO A 41 -6.78 -0.30 -2.24
N SER A 42 -5.86 -0.40 -1.28
CA SER A 42 -4.42 -0.56 -1.53
C SER A 42 -4.10 -1.98 -1.99
N MET A 43 -4.54 -2.31 -3.19
CA MET A 43 -4.32 -3.62 -3.80
C MET A 43 -4.20 -3.51 -5.32
N LEU A 44 -3.48 -4.46 -5.90
CA LEU A 44 -3.34 -4.62 -7.33
C LEU A 44 -3.25 -6.11 -7.71
N CYS A 45 -3.58 -6.43 -8.94
CA CYS A 45 -3.29 -7.73 -9.52
C CYS A 45 -2.75 -7.60 -10.95
N ALA A 46 -2.06 -8.64 -11.38
CA ALA A 46 -1.51 -8.80 -12.73
C ALA A 46 -1.46 -10.28 -13.09
N PRO A 47 -1.31 -10.68 -14.36
CA PRO A 47 -1.13 -12.08 -14.74
C PRO A 47 0.05 -12.73 -14.03
N THR A 48 1.16 -12.00 -13.92
CA THR A 48 2.37 -12.43 -13.19
C THR A 48 2.95 -11.26 -12.41
N ARG A 49 3.85 -11.56 -11.49
CA ARG A 49 4.66 -10.54 -10.80
C ARG A 49 5.49 -9.72 -11.78
N GLU A 50 6.02 -10.40 -12.78
CA GLU A 50 6.86 -9.87 -13.84
C GLU A 50 6.09 -8.92 -14.77
N ALA A 51 4.80 -9.16 -14.96
CA ALA A 51 3.93 -8.32 -15.78
C ALA A 51 3.81 -6.89 -15.25
N VAL A 52 3.92 -6.66 -13.94
CA VAL A 52 3.88 -5.30 -13.36
C VAL A 52 5.06 -4.46 -13.83
N SER A 53 6.29 -5.00 -13.77
CA SER A 53 7.50 -4.30 -14.22
C SER A 53 7.47 -4.02 -15.72
N GLU A 54 7.05 -4.98 -16.53
CA GLU A 54 6.92 -4.82 -17.99
C GLU A 54 5.83 -3.81 -18.35
N TRP A 55 4.69 -3.82 -17.63
CA TRP A 55 3.57 -2.90 -17.83
C TRP A 55 3.98 -1.44 -17.60
N LEU A 56 4.72 -1.16 -16.52
CA LEU A 56 5.25 0.17 -16.22
C LEU A 56 6.12 0.70 -17.37
N TYR A 57 7.01 -0.14 -17.88
CA TYR A 57 7.92 0.25 -18.96
C TYR A 57 7.20 0.37 -20.30
N ARG A 58 6.42 -0.66 -20.70
CA ARG A 58 5.87 -0.76 -22.06
C ARG A 58 4.69 0.18 -22.31
N HIS A 59 3.87 0.42 -21.29
CA HIS A 59 2.61 1.14 -21.45
C HIS A 59 2.60 2.52 -20.81
N HIS A 60 3.59 2.83 -19.99
CA HIS A 60 3.65 4.09 -19.26
C HIS A 60 5.01 4.78 -19.34
N ASP A 61 5.96 4.23 -20.10
CA ASP A 61 7.31 4.79 -20.30
C ASP A 61 8.03 5.12 -18.99
N VAL A 62 7.74 4.36 -17.91
CA VAL A 62 8.34 4.59 -16.59
C VAL A 62 9.83 4.23 -16.65
N PRO A 63 10.72 5.17 -16.33
CA PRO A 63 12.16 4.95 -16.46
C PRO A 63 12.68 3.96 -15.40
N THR A 64 13.74 3.24 -15.75
CA THR A 64 14.55 2.47 -14.82
C THR A 64 15.73 3.34 -14.36
N HIS A 65 15.83 3.60 -13.05
CA HIS A 65 16.84 4.51 -12.50
C HIS A 65 18.06 3.81 -11.91
N SER A 66 18.00 2.49 -11.70
CA SER A 66 19.09 1.70 -11.15
C SER A 66 19.39 0.46 -12.00
N ASP A 67 20.59 -0.08 -11.81
CA ASP A 67 20.97 -1.36 -12.44
C ASP A 67 20.06 -2.51 -12.00
N GLU A 68 19.58 -2.48 -10.74
CA GLU A 68 18.64 -3.45 -10.19
C GLU A 68 17.30 -3.38 -10.90
N ASN A 69 16.73 -2.19 -11.10
CA ASN A 69 15.47 -2.01 -11.83
C ASN A 69 15.62 -2.46 -13.29
N GLN A 70 16.75 -2.15 -13.95
CA GLN A 70 17.03 -2.61 -15.31
C GLN A 70 17.16 -4.14 -15.39
N ALA A 71 17.85 -4.74 -14.41
CA ALA A 71 18.00 -6.18 -14.35
C ALA A 71 16.67 -6.90 -14.04
N LEU A 72 15.83 -6.29 -13.20
CA LEU A 72 14.48 -6.78 -12.92
C LEU A 72 13.61 -6.74 -14.18
N LEU A 73 13.58 -5.61 -14.88
CA LEU A 73 12.81 -5.45 -16.12
C LEU A 73 13.23 -6.45 -17.21
N ARG A 74 14.55 -6.61 -17.45
CA ARG A 74 15.05 -7.59 -18.43
C ARG A 74 14.61 -9.02 -18.12
N ARG A 75 14.63 -9.40 -16.84
CA ARG A 75 14.16 -10.73 -16.40
C ARG A 75 12.64 -10.85 -16.53
N ALA A 76 11.92 -9.78 -16.19
CA ALA A 76 10.46 -9.75 -16.31
C ALA A 76 10.01 -9.97 -17.75
N ILE A 77 10.57 -9.24 -18.71
CA ILE A 77 10.27 -9.39 -20.14
C ILE A 77 10.62 -10.81 -20.63
N ALA A 78 11.75 -11.38 -20.20
CA ALA A 78 12.13 -12.73 -20.58
C ALA A 78 11.16 -13.78 -20.02
N ALA A 79 10.81 -13.69 -18.73
CA ALA A 79 9.89 -14.60 -18.07
C ALA A 79 8.49 -14.58 -18.70
N ASN A 80 7.92 -13.38 -18.91
CA ASN A 80 6.60 -13.26 -19.55
C ASN A 80 6.58 -13.85 -20.96
N ARG A 81 7.65 -13.61 -21.74
CA ARG A 81 7.77 -14.23 -23.09
C ARG A 81 7.90 -15.74 -23.02
N ASP A 82 8.67 -16.28 -22.08
CA ASP A 82 8.89 -17.73 -21.96
C ASP A 82 7.63 -18.45 -21.45
N GLU A 83 6.71 -17.73 -20.79
CA GLU A 83 5.40 -18.22 -20.35
C GLU A 83 4.25 -17.83 -21.31
N ASP A 84 4.56 -17.28 -22.50
CA ASP A 84 3.60 -16.80 -23.50
C ASP A 84 2.58 -15.77 -22.95
N ILE A 85 3.02 -14.96 -21.95
CA ILE A 85 2.18 -13.92 -21.36
C ILE A 85 2.31 -12.63 -22.15
N GLU A 86 1.21 -12.17 -22.73
CA GLU A 86 1.10 -10.88 -23.38
C GLU A 86 0.70 -9.80 -22.35
N VAL A 87 1.59 -8.84 -22.09
CA VAL A 87 1.31 -7.72 -21.20
C VAL A 87 0.63 -6.60 -21.98
N LEU A 88 -0.67 -6.42 -21.73
CA LEU A 88 -1.52 -5.39 -22.32
C LEU A 88 -1.64 -4.18 -21.37
N ARG A 89 -2.20 -3.08 -21.88
CA ARG A 89 -2.41 -1.86 -21.08
C ARG A 89 -3.32 -2.10 -19.86
N ASN A 90 -4.26 -3.02 -19.96
CA ASN A 90 -5.19 -3.41 -18.90
C ASN A 90 -4.77 -4.67 -18.13
N SER A 91 -3.56 -5.17 -18.33
CA SER A 91 -3.08 -6.37 -17.61
C SER A 91 -2.88 -6.15 -16.12
N VAL A 92 -2.68 -4.89 -15.68
CA VAL A 92 -2.59 -4.56 -14.25
C VAL A 92 -3.88 -3.88 -13.82
N GLN A 93 -4.55 -4.46 -12.82
CA GLN A 93 -5.77 -3.94 -12.23
C GLN A 93 -5.51 -3.46 -10.81
N PHE A 94 -6.31 -2.51 -10.33
CA PHE A 94 -6.14 -1.86 -9.04
C PHE A 94 -7.46 -1.83 -8.27
N GLY A 95 -7.37 -1.64 -6.94
CA GLY A 95 -8.53 -1.47 -6.08
C GLY A 95 -9.51 -2.64 -6.14
N LEU A 96 -10.80 -2.35 -6.17
CA LEU A 96 -11.86 -3.38 -6.19
C LEU A 96 -11.83 -4.23 -7.46
N ALA A 97 -11.42 -3.66 -8.60
CA ALA A 97 -11.28 -4.42 -9.84
C ALA A 97 -10.22 -5.52 -9.72
N SER A 98 -9.11 -5.25 -9.01
CA SER A 98 -8.08 -6.27 -8.74
C SER A 98 -8.59 -7.37 -7.81
N LEU A 99 -9.39 -7.01 -6.81
CA LEU A 99 -9.99 -7.98 -5.89
C LEU A 99 -11.01 -8.86 -6.63
N GLN A 100 -11.83 -8.27 -7.49
CA GLN A 100 -12.80 -9.01 -8.29
C GLN A 100 -12.10 -10.04 -9.17
N GLN A 101 -11.07 -9.65 -9.91
CA GLN A 101 -10.32 -10.56 -10.76
C GLN A 101 -9.66 -11.69 -9.96
N TYR A 102 -9.10 -11.36 -8.77
CA TYR A 102 -8.53 -12.38 -7.89
C TYR A 102 -9.58 -13.38 -7.37
N VAL A 103 -10.78 -12.91 -7.02
CA VAL A 103 -11.87 -13.80 -6.53
C VAL A 103 -12.40 -14.69 -7.67
N GLU A 104 -12.43 -14.18 -8.90
CA GLU A 104 -12.88 -14.96 -10.08
C GLU A 104 -11.88 -16.05 -10.47
N ASP A 105 -10.58 -15.76 -10.39
CA ASP A 105 -9.52 -16.71 -10.78
C ASP A 105 -8.25 -16.56 -9.92
N PRO A 106 -8.26 -17.05 -8.66
CA PRO A 106 -7.18 -16.83 -7.72
C PRO A 106 -5.88 -17.57 -8.06
N GLU A 107 -5.92 -18.56 -8.94
CA GLU A 107 -4.73 -19.34 -9.35
C GLU A 107 -3.99 -18.72 -10.55
N GLU A 108 -4.68 -17.92 -11.35
CA GLU A 108 -4.16 -17.36 -12.61
C GLU A 108 -3.66 -15.90 -12.47
N VAL A 109 -3.74 -15.31 -11.26
CA VAL A 109 -3.33 -13.94 -11.06
C VAL A 109 -2.35 -13.79 -9.90
N TYR A 110 -1.37 -12.93 -10.11
CA TYR A 110 -0.53 -12.42 -9.04
C TYR A 110 -1.26 -11.26 -8.35
N PHE A 111 -1.72 -11.49 -7.12
CA PHE A 111 -2.46 -10.51 -6.34
C PHE A 111 -1.62 -9.99 -5.16
N VAL A 112 -1.60 -8.69 -4.97
CA VAL A 112 -0.91 -8.04 -3.87
C VAL A 112 -1.87 -7.11 -3.12
N LYS A 113 -2.01 -7.35 -1.83
CA LYS A 113 -2.72 -6.46 -0.91
C LYS A 113 -1.71 -5.71 -0.06
N SER A 114 -1.94 -4.42 0.15
CA SER A 114 -1.15 -3.55 1.05
C SER A 114 0.36 -3.53 0.73
N PRO A 115 0.79 -3.11 -0.48
CA PRO A 115 2.22 -3.08 -0.83
C PRO A 115 3.07 -2.28 0.16
N LYS A 116 2.51 -1.24 0.79
CA LYS A 116 3.17 -0.44 1.83
C LYS A 116 3.67 -1.28 3.02
N SER A 117 2.98 -2.37 3.37
CA SER A 117 3.29 -3.21 4.53
C SER A 117 4.64 -3.92 4.44
N PHE A 118 5.19 -4.09 3.23
CA PHE A 118 6.44 -4.83 3.01
C PHE A 118 7.69 -3.94 3.00
N LEU A 119 7.54 -2.62 2.90
CA LEU A 119 8.63 -1.69 2.62
C LEU A 119 9.68 -1.62 3.73
N GLY A 120 9.27 -1.76 4.99
CA GLY A 120 10.15 -1.77 6.17
C GLY A 120 10.64 -3.17 6.57
N ALA A 121 10.44 -4.20 5.75
CA ALA A 121 10.91 -5.53 6.06
C ALA A 121 12.44 -5.58 6.09
N SER A 122 13.01 -6.25 7.12
CA SER A 122 14.45 -6.40 7.28
C SER A 122 15.00 -7.49 6.35
N GLY A 123 16.25 -7.32 5.89
CA GLY A 123 16.94 -8.35 5.10
C GLY A 123 16.44 -8.50 3.66
N LEU A 124 15.76 -7.50 3.11
CA LEU A 124 15.36 -7.49 1.71
C LEU A 124 16.58 -7.49 0.80
N LYS A 125 16.56 -8.39 -0.18
CA LYS A 125 17.56 -8.38 -1.25
C LYS A 125 17.29 -7.21 -2.21
N PRO A 126 18.31 -6.66 -2.90
CA PRO A 126 18.13 -5.56 -3.85
C PRO A 126 17.03 -5.79 -4.89
N GLN A 127 16.89 -7.03 -5.35
CA GLN A 127 15.83 -7.42 -6.30
C GLN A 127 14.42 -7.35 -5.72
N GLN A 128 14.26 -7.62 -4.41
CA GLN A 128 12.96 -7.50 -3.72
C GLN A 128 12.63 -6.01 -3.50
N VAL A 129 13.64 -5.20 -3.16
CA VAL A 129 13.48 -3.74 -3.07
C VAL A 129 13.03 -3.16 -4.41
N ALA A 130 13.67 -3.56 -5.53
CA ALA A 130 13.28 -3.11 -6.87
C ALA A 130 11.85 -3.54 -7.25
N LEU A 131 11.45 -4.77 -6.89
CA LEU A 131 10.07 -5.22 -7.11
C LEU A 131 9.07 -4.41 -6.29
N PHE A 132 9.34 -4.17 -5.01
CA PHE A 132 8.45 -3.37 -4.17
C PHE A 132 8.35 -1.92 -4.67
N GLU A 133 9.45 -1.37 -5.18
CA GLU A 133 9.44 -0.07 -5.83
C GLU A 133 8.54 -0.05 -7.07
N ASP A 134 8.57 -1.10 -7.91
CA ASP A 134 7.68 -1.23 -9.07
C ASP A 134 6.21 -1.34 -8.65
N LEU A 135 5.88 -2.15 -7.63
CA LEU A 135 4.51 -2.29 -7.12
C LEU A 135 3.95 -0.96 -6.60
N VAL A 136 4.76 -0.24 -5.82
CA VAL A 136 4.38 1.09 -5.29
C VAL A 136 4.27 2.11 -6.42
N CYS A 137 5.21 2.10 -7.37
CA CYS A 137 5.18 2.98 -8.53
C CYS A 137 3.91 2.75 -9.37
N ALA A 138 3.52 1.51 -9.62
CA ALA A 138 2.31 1.17 -10.36
C ALA A 138 1.05 1.71 -9.67
N MET A 139 0.93 1.53 -8.34
CA MET A 139 -0.16 2.09 -7.55
C MET A 139 -0.18 3.62 -7.61
N MET A 140 0.96 4.27 -7.36
CA MET A 140 1.05 5.74 -7.35
C MET A 140 0.75 6.33 -8.73
N LEU A 141 1.24 5.70 -9.80
CA LEU A 141 0.96 6.12 -11.17
C LEU A 141 -0.52 6.00 -11.52
N HIS A 142 -1.15 4.87 -11.18
CA HIS A 142 -2.59 4.70 -11.38
C HIS A 142 -3.39 5.78 -10.66
N ILE A 143 -3.11 6.02 -9.38
CA ILE A 143 -3.78 7.04 -8.56
C ILE A 143 -3.56 8.44 -9.15
N LYS A 144 -2.33 8.76 -9.57
CA LYS A 144 -2.00 10.03 -10.22
C LYS A 144 -2.83 10.25 -11.49
N LEU A 145 -2.91 9.24 -12.36
CA LEU A 145 -3.70 9.32 -13.60
C LEU A 145 -5.20 9.50 -13.32
N GLN A 146 -5.74 8.81 -12.30
CA GLN A 146 -7.15 9.00 -11.88
C GLN A 146 -7.38 10.41 -11.35
N ALA A 147 -6.46 10.96 -10.56
CA ALA A 147 -6.55 12.32 -10.05
C ALA A 147 -6.45 13.36 -11.19
N GLU A 148 -5.50 13.20 -12.09
CA GLU A 148 -5.31 14.10 -13.25
C GLU A 148 -6.50 14.11 -14.19
N SER A 149 -7.24 13.01 -14.31
CA SER A 149 -8.45 12.97 -15.13
C SER A 149 -9.55 13.96 -14.70
N GLN A 150 -9.47 14.46 -13.46
CA GLN A 150 -10.43 15.37 -12.84
C GLN A 150 -9.90 16.82 -12.71
N LEU A 151 -8.67 17.04 -13.12
CA LEU A 151 -7.97 18.31 -12.95
C LEU A 151 -7.59 18.89 -14.30
N PRO A 152 -7.58 20.23 -14.45
CA PRO A 152 -7.17 20.87 -15.69
C PRO A 152 -5.66 20.82 -15.95
N GLU A 153 -4.86 20.52 -14.93
CA GLU A 153 -3.40 20.56 -14.94
C GLU A 153 -2.82 19.22 -14.52
N GLN A 154 -1.59 18.93 -14.99
CA GLN A 154 -0.85 17.77 -14.54
C GLN A 154 -0.33 17.98 -13.12
N ILE A 155 -0.31 16.90 -12.36
CA ILE A 155 0.17 16.88 -10.99
C ILE A 155 1.65 16.47 -11.00
N ASP A 156 2.53 17.36 -10.59
CA ASP A 156 3.96 17.05 -10.49
C ASP A 156 4.52 17.22 -9.06
N GLN A 157 3.68 17.62 -8.11
CA GLN A 157 4.08 17.86 -6.72
C GLN A 157 3.14 17.15 -5.74
N ALA A 158 3.71 16.48 -4.75
CA ALA A 158 2.92 15.75 -3.76
C ALA A 158 3.46 15.89 -2.34
N VAL A 159 2.55 16.05 -1.39
CA VAL A 159 2.82 15.82 0.05
C VAL A 159 2.30 14.44 0.38
N ILE A 160 3.19 13.49 0.62
CA ILE A 160 2.85 12.09 0.86
C ILE A 160 2.86 11.80 2.36
N GLY A 161 1.79 11.16 2.85
CA GLY A 161 1.71 10.67 4.23
C GLY A 161 2.71 9.55 4.48
N ARG A 162 3.41 9.62 5.62
CA ARG A 162 4.24 8.54 6.11
C ARG A 162 3.98 8.28 7.60
N PRO A 163 4.00 7.02 8.05
CA PRO A 163 3.97 6.73 9.48
C PRO A 163 5.25 7.25 10.16
N ILE A 164 5.23 7.40 11.47
CA ILE A 164 6.45 7.70 12.23
C ILE A 164 7.43 6.53 12.10
N ASN A 165 6.91 5.30 12.26
CA ASN A 165 7.65 4.07 12.03
C ASN A 165 6.93 3.19 11.01
N PHE A 166 7.66 2.80 9.96
CA PHE A 166 7.15 1.78 9.03
C PHE A 166 7.12 0.40 9.70
N GLN A 167 6.27 -0.48 9.17
CA GLN A 167 6.23 -1.87 9.63
C GLN A 167 7.57 -2.56 9.39
N GLY A 168 8.22 -3.00 10.45
CA GLY A 168 9.51 -3.68 10.39
C GLY A 168 10.18 -3.74 11.76
N LEU A 169 11.14 -4.62 11.92
CA LEU A 169 11.94 -4.76 13.14
C LEU A 169 13.28 -3.98 13.07
N GLY A 170 13.57 -3.36 11.93
CA GLY A 170 14.88 -2.76 11.63
C GLY A 170 15.07 -1.31 12.10
N GLY A 171 14.13 -0.73 12.86
CA GLY A 171 14.27 0.63 13.40
C GLY A 171 14.52 1.68 12.32
N ASP A 172 15.51 2.56 12.51
CA ASP A 172 15.79 3.68 11.61
C ASP A 172 16.22 3.23 10.21
N GLU A 173 16.94 2.12 10.07
CA GLU A 173 17.33 1.58 8.76
C GLU A 173 16.11 1.14 7.95
N ALA A 174 15.17 0.44 8.59
CA ALA A 174 13.92 0.04 7.95
C ALA A 174 13.06 1.24 7.55
N ASN A 175 13.01 2.27 8.39
CA ASN A 175 12.33 3.53 8.10
C ASN A 175 12.97 4.24 6.89
N ALA A 176 14.30 4.33 6.84
CA ALA A 176 15.02 4.94 5.72
C ALA A 176 14.82 4.14 4.42
N GLN A 177 14.87 2.80 4.47
CA GLN A 177 14.59 1.93 3.32
C GLN A 177 13.18 2.16 2.79
N ALA A 178 12.17 2.09 3.65
CA ALA A 178 10.78 2.24 3.25
C ALA A 178 10.49 3.63 2.66
N GLN A 179 10.99 4.68 3.29
CA GLN A 179 10.86 6.04 2.77
C GLN A 179 11.57 6.19 1.42
N GLY A 180 12.78 5.65 1.27
CA GLY A 180 13.52 5.69 0.01
C GLY A 180 12.81 4.95 -1.13
N ILE A 181 12.13 3.83 -0.84
CA ILE A 181 11.30 3.13 -1.84
C ILE A 181 10.12 4.01 -2.27
N LEU A 182 9.39 4.61 -1.30
CA LEU A 182 8.26 5.50 -1.60
C LEU A 182 8.68 6.71 -2.43
N GLU A 183 9.80 7.33 -2.09
CA GLU A 183 10.34 8.51 -2.78
C GLU A 183 10.71 8.18 -4.23
N ARG A 184 11.48 7.12 -4.45
CA ARG A 184 11.86 6.69 -5.81
C ARG A 184 10.63 6.27 -6.62
N ALA A 185 9.70 5.53 -6.03
CA ALA A 185 8.47 5.14 -6.69
C ALA A 185 7.62 6.36 -7.10
N ALA A 186 7.50 7.36 -6.23
CA ALA A 186 6.79 8.61 -6.52
C ALA A 186 7.45 9.38 -7.67
N HIS A 187 8.77 9.52 -7.66
CA HIS A 187 9.50 10.16 -8.77
C HIS A 187 9.30 9.40 -10.08
N ARG A 188 9.37 8.08 -10.08
CA ARG A 188 9.11 7.24 -11.26
C ARG A 188 7.67 7.32 -11.75
N ALA A 189 6.71 7.52 -10.85
CA ALA A 189 5.31 7.77 -11.18
C ALA A 189 5.07 9.20 -11.75
N GLY A 190 6.12 10.04 -11.83
CA GLY A 190 6.08 11.36 -12.45
C GLY A 190 5.81 12.52 -11.48
N PHE A 191 5.97 12.32 -10.18
CA PHE A 191 6.05 13.42 -9.23
C PHE A 191 7.46 13.99 -9.21
N ARG A 192 7.61 15.27 -9.52
CA ARG A 192 8.91 15.94 -9.54
C ARG A 192 9.36 16.34 -8.14
N ASP A 193 8.44 16.93 -7.37
CA ASP A 193 8.68 17.40 -6.03
C ASP A 193 7.83 16.58 -5.03
N VAL A 194 8.52 15.89 -4.12
CA VAL A 194 7.90 15.02 -3.11
C VAL A 194 8.32 15.48 -1.72
N VAL A 195 7.34 15.72 -0.87
CA VAL A 195 7.54 16.03 0.55
C VAL A 195 6.81 15.01 1.39
N PHE A 196 7.43 14.53 2.46
CA PHE A 196 6.78 13.62 3.39
C PHE A 196 6.25 14.36 4.61
N GLN A 197 5.02 14.02 5.01
CA GLN A 197 4.41 14.49 6.26
C GLN A 197 4.09 13.31 7.15
N PHE A 198 4.31 13.44 8.45
CA PHE A 198 3.87 12.43 9.41
C PHE A 198 2.35 12.32 9.42
N GLU A 199 1.84 11.11 9.24
CA GLU A 199 0.39 10.82 9.22
C GLU A 199 -0.34 11.34 10.47
N PRO A 200 0.17 11.15 11.72
CA PRO A 200 -0.52 11.70 12.89
C PRO A 200 -0.53 13.24 12.93
N VAL A 201 0.47 13.90 12.34
CA VAL A 201 0.43 15.36 12.18
C VAL A 201 -0.64 15.74 11.17
N ALA A 202 -0.67 15.08 10.01
CA ALA A 202 -1.65 15.33 8.96
C ALA A 202 -3.09 15.10 9.47
N ALA A 203 -3.34 13.99 10.18
CA ALA A 203 -4.63 13.70 10.80
C ALA A 203 -5.07 14.76 11.82
N GLY A 204 -4.12 15.38 12.52
CA GLY A 204 -4.42 16.43 13.49
C GLY A 204 -4.63 17.83 12.90
N LEU A 205 -4.28 18.10 11.64
CA LEU A 205 -4.29 19.45 11.07
C LEU A 205 -5.68 20.09 11.03
N ASP A 206 -6.70 19.31 10.71
CA ASP A 206 -8.08 19.81 10.68
C ASP A 206 -8.56 20.21 12.09
N PHE A 207 -8.26 19.38 13.09
CA PHE A 207 -8.51 19.72 14.49
C PHE A 207 -7.68 20.94 14.94
N GLU A 208 -6.41 21.03 14.56
CA GLU A 208 -5.55 22.17 14.89
C GLU A 208 -6.13 23.48 14.34
N ALA A 209 -6.79 23.45 13.17
CA ALA A 209 -7.43 24.62 12.59
C ALA A 209 -8.52 25.24 13.51
N THR A 210 -9.12 24.47 14.38
CA THR A 210 -10.16 24.89 15.32
C THR A 210 -9.61 25.51 16.61
N LEU A 211 -8.31 25.31 16.92
CA LEU A 211 -7.72 25.72 18.19
C LEU A 211 -7.41 27.23 18.21
N SER A 212 -7.76 27.92 19.29
CA SER A 212 -7.40 29.31 19.57
C SER A 212 -6.13 29.48 20.42
N GLU A 213 -5.67 28.40 21.06
CA GLU A 213 -4.49 28.35 21.92
C GLU A 213 -3.72 27.05 21.71
N GLU A 214 -2.47 26.98 22.22
CA GLU A 214 -1.70 25.73 22.17
C GLU A 214 -2.30 24.68 23.10
N LYS A 215 -2.43 23.47 22.56
CA LYS A 215 -2.86 22.29 23.33
C LYS A 215 -1.94 21.10 23.09
N ARG A 216 -1.86 20.23 24.11
CA ARG A 216 -1.33 18.89 23.96
C ARG A 216 -2.44 18.00 23.44
N VAL A 217 -2.24 17.43 22.26
CA VAL A 217 -3.23 16.61 21.58
C VAL A 217 -2.67 15.19 21.43
N LEU A 218 -3.42 14.20 21.90
CA LEU A 218 -3.14 12.80 21.62
C LEU A 218 -3.90 12.43 20.34
N VAL A 219 -3.14 12.10 19.31
CA VAL A 219 -3.69 11.51 18.07
C VAL A 219 -3.53 10.01 18.17
N VAL A 220 -4.64 9.28 18.01
CA VAL A 220 -4.67 7.82 17.94
C VAL A 220 -5.11 7.47 16.52
N ASP A 221 -4.19 6.91 15.74
CA ASP A 221 -4.42 6.49 14.37
C ASP A 221 -4.49 4.96 14.31
N ILE A 222 -5.66 4.43 13.95
CA ILE A 222 -5.91 3.00 13.80
C ILE A 222 -6.05 2.70 12.32
N GLY A 223 -4.92 2.37 11.70
CA GLY A 223 -4.86 2.01 10.29
C GLY A 223 -5.23 0.56 10.00
N GLY A 224 -5.06 0.13 8.74
CA GLY A 224 -5.29 -1.26 8.35
C GLY A 224 -4.28 -2.25 8.93
N GLY A 225 -3.04 -1.83 9.17
CA GLY A 225 -1.95 -2.71 9.62
C GLY A 225 -1.23 -2.27 10.88
N THR A 226 -1.47 -1.03 11.35
CA THR A 226 -0.83 -0.46 12.54
C THR A 226 -1.82 0.34 13.35
N THR A 227 -1.52 0.51 14.62
CA THR A 227 -2.12 1.51 15.50
C THR A 227 -1.01 2.38 16.03
N ASP A 228 -1.07 3.67 15.73
CA ASP A 228 -0.07 4.66 16.12
C ASP A 228 -0.69 5.70 17.05
N CYS A 229 0.01 5.98 18.16
CA CYS A 229 -0.35 7.01 19.12
C CYS A 229 0.73 8.10 19.14
N SER A 230 0.34 9.36 18.95
CA SER A 230 1.27 10.48 18.93
C SER A 230 0.78 11.60 19.79
N LEU A 231 1.62 12.07 20.71
CA LEU A 231 1.35 13.24 21.55
C LEU A 231 2.01 14.46 20.89
N LEU A 232 1.18 15.42 20.51
CA LEU A 232 1.58 16.58 19.73
C LEU A 232 1.24 17.88 20.44
N LEU A 233 2.09 18.92 20.23
CA LEU A 233 1.69 20.31 20.45
C LEU A 233 1.00 20.82 19.19
N MET A 234 -0.22 21.30 19.35
CA MET A 234 -1.04 21.84 18.26
C MET A 234 -1.60 23.21 18.65
N GLY A 235 -1.76 24.09 17.68
CA GLY A 235 -2.30 25.42 17.90
C GLY A 235 -1.82 26.46 16.90
N PRO A 236 -2.24 27.73 17.05
CA PRO A 236 -1.98 28.79 16.06
C PRO A 236 -0.51 28.99 15.70
N GLN A 237 0.41 28.82 16.67
CA GLN A 237 1.85 28.98 16.46
C GLN A 237 2.47 27.86 15.63
N TRP A 238 1.81 26.72 15.51
CA TRP A 238 2.28 25.57 14.77
C TRP A 238 1.78 25.54 13.32
N ARG A 239 0.62 26.12 13.01
CA ARG A 239 -0.06 26.05 11.70
C ARG A 239 0.82 26.42 10.49
N LYS A 240 1.75 27.37 10.68
CA LYS A 240 2.61 27.88 9.58
C LYS A 240 4.01 27.26 9.56
N ARG A 241 4.28 26.30 10.44
CA ARG A 241 5.59 25.66 10.50
C ARG A 241 5.60 24.44 9.59
N ALA A 242 6.50 24.44 8.60
CA ALA A 242 6.73 23.28 7.74
C ALA A 242 7.39 22.12 8.52
N ASP A 243 8.36 22.45 9.37
CA ASP A 243 8.97 21.48 10.29
C ASP A 243 8.14 21.34 11.57
N ARG A 244 7.62 20.14 11.77
CA ARG A 244 6.77 19.78 12.91
C ARG A 244 7.46 18.84 13.91
N GLN A 245 8.75 18.52 13.73
CA GLN A 245 9.46 17.61 14.64
C GLN A 245 9.40 18.08 16.09
N GLN A 246 9.56 19.38 16.33
CA GLN A 246 9.50 19.96 17.68
C GLN A 246 8.10 19.92 18.31
N SER A 247 7.05 19.73 17.51
CA SER A 247 5.68 19.57 18.03
C SER A 247 5.40 18.16 18.49
N LEU A 248 6.18 17.17 18.06
CA LEU A 248 6.03 15.78 18.47
C LEU A 248 6.70 15.55 19.82
N LEU A 249 5.90 15.43 20.88
CA LEU A 249 6.38 15.23 22.26
C LEU A 249 6.70 13.77 22.56
N GLY A 250 6.04 12.85 21.86
CA GLY A 250 6.25 11.42 22.00
C GLY A 250 5.34 10.63 21.07
N HIS A 251 5.75 9.43 20.77
CA HIS A 251 4.96 8.50 19.95
C HIS A 251 5.16 7.07 20.42
N SER A 252 4.17 6.23 20.14
CA SER A 252 4.22 4.79 20.32
C SER A 252 3.31 4.16 19.28
N GLY A 253 3.69 3.00 18.77
CA GLY A 253 2.89 2.30 17.80
C GLY A 253 3.01 0.79 17.97
N CYS A 254 2.00 0.07 17.51
CA CYS A 254 2.02 -1.39 17.43
C CYS A 254 1.54 -1.87 16.06
N ARG A 255 1.98 -3.08 15.70
CA ARG A 255 1.64 -3.75 14.42
C ARG A 255 0.31 -4.50 14.54
N ILE A 256 -0.71 -3.84 15.05
CA ILE A 256 -2.07 -4.34 15.13
C ILE A 256 -2.97 -3.27 14.52
N GLY A 257 -3.73 -3.64 13.51
CA GLY A 257 -4.65 -2.76 12.82
C GLY A 257 -5.94 -3.47 12.42
N GLY A 258 -6.73 -2.84 11.57
CA GLY A 258 -8.02 -3.37 11.11
C GLY A 258 -7.91 -4.75 10.47
N ASN A 259 -6.86 -5.01 9.69
CA ASN A 259 -6.65 -6.33 9.08
C ASN A 259 -6.47 -7.44 10.14
N ASP A 260 -5.81 -7.14 11.26
CA ASP A 260 -5.61 -8.14 12.33
C ASP A 260 -6.93 -8.43 13.05
N LEU A 261 -7.79 -7.43 13.19
CA LEU A 261 -9.14 -7.60 13.72
C LEU A 261 -9.98 -8.46 12.79
N ASP A 262 -9.94 -8.21 11.49
CA ASP A 262 -10.65 -9.00 10.47
C ASP A 262 -10.14 -10.45 10.43
N ILE A 263 -8.82 -10.67 10.49
CA ILE A 263 -8.21 -12.01 10.61
C ILE A 263 -8.70 -12.72 11.86
N ALA A 264 -8.67 -12.04 13.02
CA ALA A 264 -9.13 -12.63 14.28
C ALA A 264 -10.62 -12.98 14.26
N LEU A 265 -11.45 -12.13 13.65
CA LEU A 265 -12.88 -12.37 13.47
C LEU A 265 -13.12 -13.56 12.55
N ALA A 266 -12.47 -13.59 11.39
CA ALA A 266 -12.58 -14.70 10.44
C ALA A 266 -12.13 -16.03 11.08
N PHE A 267 -10.97 -16.03 11.74
CA PHE A 267 -10.45 -17.23 12.38
C PHE A 267 -11.35 -17.77 13.49
N LYS A 268 -11.88 -16.89 14.34
CA LYS A 268 -12.72 -17.30 15.48
C LYS A 268 -14.17 -17.60 15.12
N CYS A 269 -14.72 -16.94 14.11
CA CYS A 269 -16.15 -16.99 13.80
C CYS A 269 -16.46 -17.73 12.50
N LEU A 270 -15.62 -17.61 11.45
CA LEU A 270 -15.89 -18.23 10.16
C LEU A 270 -15.21 -19.60 10.01
N MET A 271 -13.97 -19.75 10.46
CA MET A 271 -13.22 -21.00 10.28
C MET A 271 -13.87 -22.21 10.99
N PRO A 272 -14.50 -22.07 12.17
CA PRO A 272 -15.28 -23.18 12.76
C PRO A 272 -16.44 -23.64 11.87
N LEU A 273 -17.10 -22.74 11.15
CA LEU A 273 -18.18 -23.08 10.21
C LEU A 273 -17.69 -23.86 9.00
N LEU A 274 -16.40 -23.73 8.68
CA LEU A 274 -15.73 -24.44 7.58
C LEU A 274 -15.04 -25.72 8.04
N GLY A 275 -15.21 -26.13 9.31
CA GLY A 275 -14.72 -27.39 9.85
C GLY A 275 -13.47 -27.31 10.76
N MET A 276 -13.03 -26.08 11.11
CA MET A 276 -11.95 -25.93 12.10
C MET A 276 -12.40 -26.49 13.47
N GLY A 277 -11.53 -27.28 14.08
CA GLY A 277 -11.82 -27.94 15.36
C GLY A 277 -12.63 -29.26 15.21
N GLY A 278 -12.87 -29.69 13.96
CA GLY A 278 -13.44 -31.00 13.67
C GLY A 278 -12.45 -32.15 13.84
N GLU A 279 -12.94 -33.36 13.61
CA GLU A 279 -12.17 -34.59 13.69
C GLU A 279 -12.25 -35.36 12.38
N THR A 280 -11.23 -36.16 12.11
CA THR A 280 -11.28 -37.15 11.01
C THR A 280 -12.25 -38.28 11.34
N GLU A 281 -12.63 -39.12 10.37
CA GLU A 281 -13.44 -40.33 10.58
C GLU A 281 -12.86 -41.28 11.65
N LYS A 282 -11.55 -41.18 11.93
CA LYS A 282 -10.84 -41.97 12.93
C LYS A 282 -10.77 -41.30 14.31
N GLY A 283 -11.45 -40.15 14.50
CA GLY A 283 -11.47 -39.40 15.76
C GLY A 283 -10.18 -38.60 16.04
N THR A 284 -9.35 -38.38 15.04
CA THR A 284 -8.15 -37.54 15.18
C THR A 284 -8.52 -36.08 14.89
N ALA A 285 -8.17 -35.17 15.83
CA ALA A 285 -8.41 -33.74 15.65
C ALA A 285 -7.72 -33.19 14.37
N LEU A 286 -8.44 -32.38 13.60
CA LEU A 286 -7.89 -31.70 12.44
C LEU A 286 -6.83 -30.65 12.86
N PRO A 287 -5.71 -30.53 12.14
CA PRO A 287 -4.70 -29.52 12.45
C PRO A 287 -5.26 -28.11 12.24
N ILE A 288 -4.95 -27.20 13.13
CA ILE A 288 -5.46 -25.80 13.08
C ILE A 288 -4.72 -24.95 12.04
N LEU A 289 -3.47 -25.27 11.73
CA LEU A 289 -2.59 -24.46 10.89
C LEU A 289 -3.17 -24.14 9.48
N PRO A 290 -3.81 -25.08 8.76
CA PRO A 290 -4.43 -24.75 7.46
C PRO A 290 -5.50 -23.65 7.55
N TRP A 291 -6.27 -23.64 8.64
CA TRP A 291 -7.33 -22.64 8.88
C TRP A 291 -6.72 -21.26 9.20
N TRP A 292 -5.62 -21.24 9.95
CA TRP A 292 -4.85 -20.02 10.17
C TRP A 292 -4.27 -19.49 8.87
N ASN A 293 -3.62 -20.34 8.08
CA ASN A 293 -3.02 -19.95 6.81
C ASN A 293 -4.05 -19.39 5.82
N ALA A 294 -5.29 -19.87 5.87
CA ALA A 294 -6.38 -19.38 5.03
C ALA A 294 -6.77 -17.93 5.33
N VAL A 295 -6.64 -17.46 6.58
CA VAL A 295 -7.06 -16.11 6.98
C VAL A 295 -5.90 -15.14 7.18
N ALA A 296 -4.67 -15.61 7.33
CA ALA A 296 -3.50 -14.79 7.65
C ALA A 296 -3.00 -14.01 6.40
N ILE A 297 -3.84 -13.12 5.87
CA ILE A 297 -3.59 -12.37 4.62
C ILE A 297 -2.40 -11.42 4.68
N ASN A 298 -1.89 -11.11 5.85
CA ASN A 298 -0.71 -10.28 6.10
C ASN A 298 0.58 -11.10 6.35
N ASP A 299 0.49 -12.42 6.28
CA ASP A 299 1.61 -13.36 6.44
C ASP A 299 1.90 -14.07 5.10
N VAL A 300 2.94 -13.60 4.40
CA VAL A 300 3.33 -14.13 3.07
C VAL A 300 3.67 -15.64 3.10
N PRO A 301 4.44 -16.16 4.08
CA PRO A 301 4.64 -17.61 4.24
C PRO A 301 3.33 -18.38 4.40
N ALA A 302 2.42 -17.93 5.27
CA ALA A 302 1.13 -18.58 5.51
C ALA A 302 0.29 -18.64 4.22
N GLN A 303 0.23 -17.53 3.47
CA GLN A 303 -0.47 -17.49 2.19
C GLN A 303 0.15 -18.43 1.17
N SER A 304 1.48 -18.43 1.04
CA SER A 304 2.19 -19.36 0.15
C SER A 304 1.91 -20.83 0.47
N ASP A 305 1.85 -21.18 1.76
CA ASP A 305 1.57 -22.55 2.19
C ASP A 305 0.10 -22.92 1.95
N PHE A 306 -0.83 -21.99 2.15
CA PHE A 306 -2.23 -22.21 1.86
C PHE A 306 -2.47 -22.51 0.37
N TYR A 307 -1.87 -21.75 -0.55
CA TYR A 307 -1.96 -22.02 -1.99
C TYR A 307 -1.39 -23.37 -2.41
N LYS A 308 -0.32 -23.84 -1.74
CA LYS A 308 0.23 -25.19 -2.01
C LYS A 308 -0.75 -26.30 -1.66
N ILE A 309 -1.54 -26.14 -0.59
CA ILE A 309 -2.55 -27.12 -0.17
C ILE A 309 -3.64 -27.24 -1.24
N GLY A 310 -4.13 -26.12 -1.79
CA GLY A 310 -5.10 -26.10 -2.87
C GLY A 310 -4.63 -26.86 -4.11
N ARG A 311 -3.39 -26.63 -4.55
CA ARG A 311 -2.78 -27.31 -5.70
C ARG A 311 -2.59 -28.81 -5.50
N ALA A 312 -2.28 -29.28 -4.29
CA ALA A 312 -2.15 -30.70 -3.98
C ALA A 312 -3.50 -31.42 -4.11
N SER A 313 -4.58 -30.83 -3.59
CA SER A 313 -5.92 -31.44 -3.65
C SER A 313 -6.52 -31.52 -5.07
N CYS A 314 -6.14 -30.63 -5.97
CA CYS A 314 -6.57 -30.67 -7.38
C CYS A 314 -5.84 -31.75 -8.19
N ARG A 315 -4.57 -32.05 -7.86
CA ARG A 315 -3.79 -33.10 -8.55
C ARG A 315 -4.18 -34.53 -8.21
N GLU A 316 -4.83 -34.75 -7.07
CA GLU A 316 -5.29 -36.09 -6.65
C GLU A 316 -6.68 -36.46 -7.20
N ARG A 317 -7.34 -35.59 -7.98
CA ARG A 317 -8.67 -35.84 -8.58
C ARG A 317 -8.65 -36.09 -10.09
N VAL A 318 -7.48 -36.36 -10.67
CA VAL A 318 -7.35 -36.74 -12.09
C VAL A 318 -6.88 -38.19 -12.22
#